data_5127d03bbc1ca84f829c257ff720e071
#
_entry.id   5127d03bbc1ca84f829c257ff720e071
#
_cell.length_a   1.000
_cell.length_b   1.000
_cell.length_c   1.000
_cell.angle_alpha   90.00
_cell.angle_beta   90.00
_cell.angle_gamma   90.00
#
_symmetry.space_group_name_H-M   'P 1'
#
loop_
_entity.id
_entity.type
_entity.pdbx_description
1 polymer ?
#
loop_
_entity_poly.entity_id
_entity_poly.type
_entity_poly.pdbx_seq_one_letter_code
_entity_poly.pdbx_strand_id
1 'polypeptide(L)'
;MTNQWIWSARLRHRACGYNMSMSSADRAYHGRRRPPMSPAPDVVDVDHPFDADSLYELRATLAAHASHLGAPSEQIENLLIVVTELATNAILHGGGNGRIKLWHNDNVLYCQVSDRGPGIADPAVGSTPPNSPHTDGGRGLWICRNLSTELIIEAGPHGHGATVTAIIPDSLPGP
;
A
#
# COMPACT_ATOMS: atom_id res chain seq x y z
N MET A 1 23.24 -15.14 -11.78
CA MET A 1 23.79 -13.79 -11.57
C MET A 1 22.86 -13.10 -10.61
N THR A 2 23.31 -12.95 -9.39
CA THR A 2 22.56 -12.56 -8.18
C THR A 2 22.41 -11.04 -8.13
N ASN A 3 21.21 -10.51 -8.34
CA ASN A 3 20.91 -9.10 -8.07
C ASN A 3 20.65 -8.92 -6.57
N GLN A 4 21.70 -8.53 -5.85
CA GLN A 4 21.62 -8.05 -4.48
C GLN A 4 21.13 -6.60 -4.49
N TRP A 5 19.89 -6.38 -4.10
CA TRP A 5 19.43 -5.07 -3.66
C TRP A 5 19.90 -4.85 -2.23
N ILE A 6 20.97 -4.07 -2.11
CA ILE A 6 21.60 -3.76 -0.82
C ILE A 6 20.78 -2.67 -0.14
N TRP A 7 20.01 -3.06 0.87
CA TRP A 7 19.44 -2.17 1.87
C TRP A 7 20.46 -1.97 2.99
N SER A 8 21.43 -1.07 2.81
CA SER A 8 22.30 -0.68 3.90
C SER A 8 21.82 0.60 4.56
N ALA A 9 21.14 0.45 5.70
CA ALA A 9 20.80 1.55 6.58
C ALA A 9 22.09 2.09 7.25
N ARG A 10 22.45 3.33 6.98
CA ARG A 10 23.28 4.15 7.88
C ARG A 10 22.48 5.36 8.33
N LEU A 11 21.99 5.27 9.56
CA LEU A 11 21.53 6.43 10.32
C LEU A 11 22.68 7.46 10.42
N ARG A 12 22.46 8.68 9.90
CA ARG A 12 23.11 9.88 10.41
C ARG A 12 22.08 11.00 10.50
N HIS A 13 21.76 11.36 11.73
CA HIS A 13 21.06 12.59 12.05
C HIS A 13 21.84 13.79 11.50
N ARG A 14 21.20 14.62 10.68
CA ARG A 14 21.48 16.04 10.58
C ARG A 14 20.16 16.77 10.30
N ALA A 15 19.75 17.54 11.27
CA ALA A 15 18.73 18.57 11.09
C ALA A 15 19.24 19.60 10.08
N CYS A 16 18.50 19.81 9.00
CA CYS A 16 18.68 20.95 8.13
C CYS A 16 17.29 21.43 7.70
N GLY A 17 16.98 22.67 8.06
CA GLY A 17 15.70 23.30 7.78
C GLY A 17 15.46 23.35 6.27
N TYR A 18 14.37 22.74 5.84
CA TYR A 18 13.89 22.81 4.46
C TYR A 18 12.61 23.63 4.43
N ASN A 19 12.71 24.77 3.76
CA ASN A 19 11.56 25.61 3.46
C ASN A 19 10.76 24.90 2.34
N MET A 20 9.69 24.19 2.75
CA MET A 20 8.79 23.49 1.82
C MET A 20 7.88 24.51 1.13
N SER A 21 8.18 24.83 -0.12
CA SER A 21 7.16 25.38 -1.01
C SER A 21 6.15 24.27 -1.30
N MET A 22 4.92 24.44 -0.82
CA MET A 22 3.82 23.49 -1.02
C MET A 22 3.57 23.24 -2.50
N SER A 23 3.56 21.98 -2.91
CA SER A 23 3.24 21.55 -4.26
C SER A 23 1.77 21.86 -4.61
N SER A 24 1.44 21.90 -5.90
CA SER A 24 0.05 22.12 -6.36
C SER A 24 -0.93 21.05 -5.88
N ALA A 25 -0.45 19.86 -5.58
CA ALA A 25 -1.22 18.76 -4.98
C ALA A 25 -1.64 19.08 -3.54
N ASP A 26 -0.76 19.76 -2.76
CA ASP A 26 -1.08 20.17 -1.38
C ASP A 26 -2.16 21.28 -1.32
N ARG A 27 -2.33 22.06 -2.40
CA ARG A 27 -3.34 23.11 -2.48
C ARG A 27 -4.76 22.61 -2.75
N ALA A 28 -4.92 21.47 -3.39
CA ALA A 28 -6.22 20.86 -3.64
C ALA A 28 -6.85 20.23 -2.37
N TYR A 29 -6.04 20.00 -1.34
CA TYR A 29 -6.47 19.36 -0.08
C TYR A 29 -6.95 20.33 1.01
N HIS A 30 -6.84 21.66 0.80
CA HIS A 30 -7.27 22.68 1.77
C HIS A 30 -8.79 22.89 1.78
N GLY A 31 -9.54 21.90 2.21
CA GLY A 31 -11.00 21.98 2.38
C GLY A 31 -11.69 20.67 2.70
N ARG A 32 -11.03 19.54 2.51
CA ARG A 32 -11.52 18.25 2.99
C ARG A 32 -10.73 17.85 4.21
N ARG A 33 -11.41 17.51 5.29
CA ARG A 33 -10.76 16.96 6.49
C ARG A 33 -9.88 15.80 6.03
N ARG A 34 -8.59 15.84 6.38
CA ARG A 34 -7.69 14.69 6.26
C ARG A 34 -8.42 13.50 6.87
N PRO A 35 -8.63 12.39 6.12
CA PRO A 35 -9.17 11.20 6.75
C PRO A 35 -8.31 10.89 7.96
N PRO A 36 -8.88 10.52 9.10
CA PRO A 36 -8.09 10.20 10.28
C PRO A 36 -7.04 9.18 9.88
N MET A 37 -5.80 9.37 10.31
CA MET A 37 -4.75 8.36 10.27
C MET A 37 -5.41 7.05 10.66
N SER A 38 -5.36 6.06 9.74
CA SER A 38 -6.11 4.80 9.74
C SER A 38 -6.65 4.46 11.14
N PRO A 39 -7.93 4.63 11.44
CA PRO A 39 -8.45 4.08 12.67
C PRO A 39 -8.20 2.59 12.56
N ALA A 40 -7.52 2.00 13.53
CA ALA A 40 -7.57 0.56 13.68
C ALA A 40 -9.06 0.19 13.62
N PRO A 41 -9.49 -0.62 12.64
CA PRO A 41 -10.91 -0.84 12.41
C PRO A 41 -11.51 -1.48 13.64
N ASP A 42 -12.69 -0.99 14.09
CA ASP A 42 -13.46 -1.66 15.11
C ASP A 42 -13.88 -3.08 14.64
N VAL A 43 -13.98 -3.25 13.33
CA VAL A 43 -14.27 -4.54 12.67
C VAL A 43 -13.37 -4.71 11.46
N VAL A 44 -12.62 -5.80 11.41
CA VAL A 44 -11.87 -6.26 10.23
C VAL A 44 -12.74 -7.25 9.48
N ASP A 45 -13.07 -6.96 8.23
CA ASP A 45 -13.93 -7.79 7.41
C ASP A 45 -13.21 -9.06 6.94
N VAL A 46 -11.95 -8.96 6.54
CA VAL A 46 -11.07 -10.09 6.16
C VAL A 46 -9.72 -9.93 6.86
N ASP A 47 -9.23 -11.00 7.46
CA ASP A 47 -7.90 -11.08 8.07
C ASP A 47 -7.30 -12.45 7.77
N HIS A 48 -6.39 -12.53 6.78
CA HIS A 48 -5.91 -13.80 6.24
C HIS A 48 -4.40 -13.80 6.01
N PRO A 49 -3.67 -14.87 6.40
CA PRO A 49 -2.29 -15.08 5.96
C PRO A 49 -2.26 -15.47 4.50
N PHE A 50 -1.16 -15.18 3.79
CA PHE A 50 -0.96 -15.59 2.40
C PHE A 50 0.51 -15.88 2.10
N ASP A 51 0.72 -16.62 1.03
CA ASP A 51 1.97 -16.92 0.36
C ASP A 51 1.77 -16.97 -1.17
N ALA A 52 2.77 -17.45 -1.91
CA ALA A 52 2.71 -17.54 -3.36
C ALA A 52 1.61 -18.50 -3.85
N ASP A 53 1.37 -19.58 -3.13
CA ASP A 53 0.42 -20.64 -3.54
C ASP A 53 -1.03 -20.21 -3.31
N SER A 54 -1.27 -19.44 -2.24
CA SER A 54 -2.61 -18.98 -1.83
C SER A 54 -3.06 -17.66 -2.47
N LEU A 55 -2.18 -16.94 -3.18
CA LEU A 55 -2.46 -15.60 -3.72
C LEU A 55 -3.67 -15.57 -4.67
N TYR A 56 -3.85 -16.60 -5.49
CA TYR A 56 -4.98 -16.66 -6.41
C TYR A 56 -6.33 -16.76 -5.67
N GLU A 57 -6.42 -17.65 -4.70
CA GLU A 57 -7.63 -17.86 -3.90
C GLU A 57 -7.93 -16.64 -3.02
N LEU A 58 -6.89 -16.01 -2.48
CA LEU A 58 -7.00 -14.78 -1.72
C LEU A 58 -7.66 -13.66 -2.55
N ARG A 59 -7.22 -13.46 -3.79
CA ARG A 59 -7.81 -12.43 -4.68
C ARG A 59 -9.30 -12.68 -4.93
N ALA A 60 -9.69 -13.94 -5.18
CA ALA A 60 -11.10 -14.30 -5.37
C ALA A 60 -11.93 -14.02 -4.11
N THR A 61 -11.40 -14.36 -2.94
CA THR A 61 -12.04 -14.11 -1.64
C THR A 61 -12.25 -12.61 -1.41
N LEU A 62 -11.23 -11.79 -1.66
CA LEU A 62 -11.32 -10.34 -1.48
C LEU A 62 -12.30 -9.68 -2.45
N ALA A 63 -12.32 -10.13 -3.71
CA ALA A 63 -13.30 -9.64 -4.71
C ALA A 63 -14.74 -9.95 -4.29
N ALA A 64 -15.00 -11.19 -3.88
CA ALA A 64 -16.32 -11.62 -3.42
C ALA A 64 -16.77 -10.83 -2.19
N HIS A 65 -15.84 -10.62 -1.24
CA HIS A 65 -16.13 -9.86 -0.02
C HIS A 65 -16.43 -8.39 -0.31
N ALA A 66 -15.59 -7.71 -1.10
CA ALA A 66 -15.81 -6.32 -1.50
C ALA A 66 -17.15 -6.15 -2.27
N SER A 67 -17.49 -7.12 -3.14
CA SER A 67 -18.78 -7.13 -3.82
C SER A 67 -19.96 -7.29 -2.84
N HIS A 68 -19.81 -8.13 -1.81
CA HIS A 68 -20.83 -8.28 -0.77
C HIS A 68 -21.04 -7.00 0.05
N LEU A 69 -19.98 -6.21 0.25
CA LEU A 69 -20.03 -4.89 0.90
C LEU A 69 -20.65 -3.81 0.01
N GLY A 70 -20.97 -4.12 -1.25
CA GLY A 70 -21.57 -3.18 -2.20
C GLY A 70 -20.56 -2.31 -2.94
N ALA A 71 -19.27 -2.66 -2.93
CA ALA A 71 -18.25 -1.93 -3.65
C ALA A 71 -18.52 -1.91 -5.17
N PRO A 72 -18.39 -0.77 -5.85
CA PRO A 72 -18.50 -0.69 -7.31
C PRO A 72 -17.42 -1.54 -8.01
N SER A 73 -17.71 -1.98 -9.24
CA SER A 73 -16.76 -2.82 -10.01
C SER A 73 -15.39 -2.18 -10.17
N GLU A 74 -15.33 -0.87 -10.41
CA GLU A 74 -14.06 -0.13 -10.52
C GLU A 74 -13.24 -0.19 -9.21
N GLN A 75 -13.91 -0.03 -8.07
CA GLN A 75 -13.24 -0.13 -6.77
C GLN A 75 -12.70 -1.55 -6.52
N ILE A 76 -13.45 -2.59 -6.93
CA ILE A 76 -13.01 -3.99 -6.82
C ILE A 76 -11.80 -4.24 -7.74
N GLU A 77 -11.80 -3.74 -8.97
CA GLU A 77 -10.67 -3.85 -9.89
C GLU A 77 -9.42 -3.18 -9.31
N ASN A 78 -9.56 -1.96 -8.80
CA ASN A 78 -8.47 -1.23 -8.14
C ASN A 78 -7.95 -1.99 -6.91
N LEU A 79 -8.83 -2.53 -6.07
CA LEU A 79 -8.46 -3.39 -4.94
C LEU A 79 -7.62 -4.58 -5.40
N LEU A 80 -8.04 -5.30 -6.45
CA LEU A 80 -7.34 -6.50 -6.91
C LEU A 80 -5.96 -6.19 -7.50
N ILE A 81 -5.78 -5.04 -8.14
CA ILE A 81 -4.47 -4.58 -8.60
C ILE A 81 -3.58 -4.27 -7.39
N VAL A 82 -4.08 -3.47 -6.45
CA VAL A 82 -3.35 -3.11 -5.23
C VAL A 82 -2.94 -4.36 -4.43
N VAL A 83 -3.87 -5.29 -4.21
CA VAL A 83 -3.58 -6.56 -3.51
C VAL A 83 -2.47 -7.33 -4.22
N THR A 84 -2.53 -7.42 -5.55
CA THR A 84 -1.52 -8.15 -6.33
C THR A 84 -0.14 -7.55 -6.15
N GLU A 85 -0.01 -6.23 -6.26
CA GLU A 85 1.27 -5.54 -6.12
C GLU A 85 1.82 -5.64 -4.70
N LEU A 86 1.00 -5.40 -3.68
CA LEU A 86 1.44 -5.45 -2.29
C LEU A 86 1.78 -6.87 -1.85
N ALA A 87 0.97 -7.87 -2.21
CA ALA A 87 1.22 -9.26 -1.86
C ALA A 87 2.46 -9.80 -2.59
N THR A 88 2.64 -9.47 -3.87
CA THR A 88 3.84 -9.84 -4.62
C THR A 88 5.09 -9.23 -3.98
N ASN A 89 5.05 -7.98 -3.54
CA ASN A 89 6.16 -7.35 -2.81
C ASN A 89 6.47 -8.10 -1.51
N ALA A 90 5.46 -8.47 -0.73
CA ALA A 90 5.65 -9.25 0.50
C ALA A 90 6.25 -10.63 0.21
N ILE A 91 5.83 -11.31 -0.85
CA ILE A 91 6.37 -12.61 -1.26
C ILE A 91 7.83 -12.47 -1.72
N LEU A 92 8.13 -11.53 -2.61
CA LEU A 92 9.46 -11.40 -3.21
C LEU A 92 10.48 -10.76 -2.28
N HIS A 93 10.06 -9.80 -1.47
CA HIS A 93 10.95 -8.95 -0.67
C HIS A 93 10.67 -9.01 0.83
N GLY A 94 9.46 -9.46 1.22
CA GLY A 94 8.98 -9.48 2.60
C GLY A 94 9.17 -10.82 3.32
N GLY A 95 9.92 -11.79 2.75
CA GLY A 95 10.20 -13.07 3.41
C GLY A 95 9.31 -14.23 2.96
N GLY A 96 8.65 -14.12 1.79
CA GLY A 96 7.92 -15.23 1.14
C GLY A 96 6.45 -15.34 1.51
N ASN A 97 5.99 -14.63 2.50
CA ASN A 97 4.61 -14.65 2.99
C ASN A 97 4.22 -13.34 3.64
N GLY A 98 2.94 -13.17 3.88
CA GLY A 98 2.41 -11.98 4.55
C GLY A 98 1.04 -12.22 5.18
N ARG A 99 0.47 -11.15 5.67
CA ARG A 99 -0.89 -11.10 6.19
C ARG A 99 -1.63 -9.94 5.56
N ILE A 100 -2.84 -10.20 5.08
CA ILE A 100 -3.70 -9.17 4.52
C ILE A 100 -4.89 -8.93 5.44
N LYS A 101 -5.27 -7.64 5.56
CA LYS A 101 -6.52 -7.23 6.19
C LYS A 101 -7.29 -6.36 5.21
N LEU A 102 -8.59 -6.58 5.14
CA LEU A 102 -9.53 -5.74 4.41
C LEU A 102 -10.61 -5.28 5.38
N TRP A 103 -10.95 -4.02 5.34
CA TRP A 103 -12.10 -3.45 6.03
C TRP A 103 -12.67 -2.30 5.22
N HIS A 104 -13.88 -1.90 5.54
CA HIS A 104 -14.50 -0.75 4.92
C HIS A 104 -14.96 0.25 5.99
N ASN A 105 -15.01 1.51 5.59
CA ASN A 105 -15.63 2.57 6.37
C ASN A 105 -16.28 3.53 5.38
N ASP A 106 -17.57 3.77 5.54
CA ASP A 106 -18.38 4.46 4.55
C ASP A 106 -18.21 3.81 3.15
N ASN A 107 -17.84 4.56 2.14
CA ASN A 107 -17.63 4.03 0.78
C ASN A 107 -16.14 3.81 0.45
N VAL A 108 -15.29 3.65 1.45
CA VAL A 108 -13.84 3.50 1.30
C VAL A 108 -13.42 2.11 1.72
N LEU A 109 -12.66 1.42 0.87
CA LEU A 109 -12.00 0.17 1.21
C LEU A 109 -10.57 0.44 1.69
N TYR A 110 -10.22 -0.21 2.79
CA TYR A 110 -8.87 -0.19 3.35
C TYR A 110 -8.26 -1.58 3.16
N CYS A 111 -7.16 -1.64 2.45
CA CYS A 111 -6.39 -2.85 2.23
C CYS A 111 -5.02 -2.71 2.89
N GLN A 112 -4.73 -3.53 3.89
CA GLN A 112 -3.46 -3.54 4.59
C GLN A 112 -2.74 -4.86 4.35
N VAL A 113 -1.48 -4.78 3.91
CA VAL A 113 -0.58 -5.92 3.78
C VAL A 113 0.59 -5.73 4.72
N SER A 114 0.89 -6.75 5.51
CA SER A 114 2.06 -6.78 6.40
C SER A 114 2.94 -7.99 6.12
N ASP A 115 4.25 -7.80 6.21
CA ASP A 115 5.28 -8.82 6.07
C ASP A 115 6.29 -8.78 7.22
N ARG A 116 7.27 -9.69 7.18
CA ARG A 116 8.35 -9.81 8.17
C ARG A 116 9.74 -9.68 7.54
N GLY A 117 9.82 -9.08 6.36
CA GLY A 117 11.07 -8.85 5.65
C GLY A 117 11.93 -7.73 6.25
N PRO A 118 12.85 -7.17 5.46
CA PRO A 118 13.73 -6.08 5.91
C PRO A 118 13.01 -4.73 6.10
N GLY A 119 11.75 -4.63 5.71
CA GLY A 119 10.98 -3.39 5.72
C GLY A 119 11.25 -2.49 4.50
N ILE A 120 10.62 -1.33 4.48
CA ILE A 120 10.75 -0.31 3.45
C ILE A 120 11.44 0.89 4.05
N ALA A 121 12.69 1.16 3.61
CA ALA A 121 13.52 2.21 4.21
C ALA A 121 13.05 3.63 3.86
N ASP A 122 12.48 3.83 2.66
CA ASP A 122 11.97 5.12 2.19
C ASP A 122 10.44 5.08 2.05
N PRO A 123 9.68 5.70 2.97
CA PRO A 123 8.23 5.79 2.85
C PRO A 123 7.73 6.54 1.60
N ALA A 124 8.61 7.33 0.95
CA ALA A 124 8.28 8.03 -0.29
C ALA A 124 8.47 7.18 -1.55
N VAL A 125 8.93 5.92 -1.41
CA VAL A 125 9.08 5.00 -2.54
C VAL A 125 7.78 4.89 -3.35
N GLY A 126 7.90 4.92 -4.67
CA GLY A 126 6.75 4.94 -5.59
C GLY A 126 6.03 6.28 -5.72
N SER A 127 6.56 7.38 -5.14
CA SER A 127 5.96 8.72 -5.31
C SER A 127 6.22 9.33 -6.69
N THR A 128 7.21 8.81 -7.42
CA THR A 128 7.52 9.22 -8.80
C THR A 128 7.32 8.04 -9.75
N PRO A 129 6.93 8.31 -11.02
CA PRO A 129 6.88 7.27 -12.04
C PRO A 129 8.25 6.57 -12.17
N PRO A 130 8.28 5.26 -12.42
CA PRO A 130 9.54 4.56 -12.65
C PRO A 130 10.23 5.11 -13.91
N ASN A 131 11.51 5.40 -13.81
CA ASN A 131 12.33 6.01 -14.89
C ASN A 131 12.52 5.09 -16.11
N SER A 132 12.15 3.81 -16.02
CA SER A 132 12.27 2.82 -17.09
C SER A 132 11.22 1.74 -16.93
N PRO A 133 10.63 1.23 -18.02
CA PRO A 133 9.71 0.09 -17.99
C PRO A 133 10.38 -1.21 -17.50
N HIS A 134 11.71 -1.23 -17.40
CA HIS A 134 12.53 -2.38 -17.00
C HIS A 134 13.18 -2.23 -15.61
N THR A 135 12.85 -1.19 -14.84
CA THR A 135 13.30 -1.09 -13.44
C THR A 135 12.43 -1.97 -12.57
N ASP A 136 13.01 -3.06 -12.05
CA ASP A 136 12.35 -4.05 -11.21
C ASP A 136 11.99 -3.55 -9.79
N GLY A 137 12.02 -2.25 -9.53
CA GLY A 137 11.75 -1.69 -8.20
C GLY A 137 10.90 -0.41 -8.25
N GLY A 138 9.91 -0.32 -7.35
CA GLY A 138 9.09 0.88 -7.14
C GLY A 138 7.86 1.01 -8.04
N ARG A 139 7.72 0.22 -9.11
CA ARG A 139 6.56 0.29 -10.01
C ARG A 139 5.27 -0.14 -9.31
N GLY A 140 5.32 -1.22 -8.54
CA GLY A 140 4.15 -1.74 -7.83
C GLY A 140 3.60 -0.71 -6.83
N LEU A 141 4.46 -0.12 -6.02
CA LEU A 141 4.05 0.92 -5.07
C LEU A 141 3.60 2.21 -5.77
N TRP A 142 4.18 2.54 -6.93
CA TRP A 142 3.67 3.66 -7.74
C TRP A 142 2.25 3.38 -8.26
N ILE A 143 1.96 2.18 -8.74
CA ILE A 143 0.61 1.76 -9.15
C ILE A 143 -0.34 1.87 -7.95
N CYS A 144 0.04 1.32 -6.79
CA CYS A 144 -0.78 1.40 -5.58
C CYS A 144 -1.08 2.85 -5.19
N ARG A 145 -0.12 3.77 -5.30
CA ARG A 145 -0.35 5.20 -5.02
C ARG A 145 -1.33 5.85 -5.97
N ASN A 146 -1.33 5.45 -7.26
CA ASN A 146 -2.26 6.01 -8.24
C ASN A 146 -3.69 5.46 -8.11
N LEU A 147 -3.84 4.26 -7.55
CA LEU A 147 -5.12 3.60 -7.33
C LEU A 147 -5.68 3.81 -5.91
N SER A 148 -5.03 4.63 -5.11
CA SER A 148 -5.41 4.93 -3.73
C SER A 148 -5.45 6.44 -3.52
N THR A 149 -6.31 6.92 -2.63
CA THR A 149 -6.25 8.31 -2.16
C THR A 149 -5.05 8.53 -1.25
N GLU A 150 -4.63 7.48 -0.55
CA GLU A 150 -3.44 7.49 0.30
C GLU A 150 -2.83 6.10 0.37
N LEU A 151 -1.49 6.03 0.39
CA LEU A 151 -0.71 4.82 0.66
C LEU A 151 0.17 5.08 1.87
N ILE A 152 -0.14 4.43 2.99
CA ILE A 152 0.56 4.58 4.26
C ILE A 152 1.56 3.43 4.38
N ILE A 153 2.83 3.75 4.63
CA ILE A 153 3.91 2.78 4.81
C ILE A 153 4.48 2.94 6.21
N GLU A 154 4.42 1.88 6.99
CA GLU A 154 4.86 1.83 8.38
C GLU A 154 5.80 0.64 8.60
N ALA A 155 6.53 0.65 9.71
CA ALA A 155 7.26 -0.54 10.15
C ALA A 155 6.27 -1.68 10.41
N GLY A 156 6.66 -2.89 10.06
CA GLY A 156 5.88 -4.08 10.29
C GLY A 156 5.72 -4.45 11.77
N PRO A 157 4.98 -5.53 12.06
CA PRO A 157 4.73 -5.97 13.43
C PRO A 157 6.03 -6.17 14.21
N HIS A 158 6.07 -5.62 15.43
CA HIS A 158 7.25 -5.68 16.32
C HIS A 158 8.52 -5.00 15.77
N GLY A 159 8.36 -4.06 14.82
CA GLY A 159 9.48 -3.31 14.22
C GLY A 159 10.25 -4.08 13.14
N HIS A 160 9.73 -5.20 12.68
CA HIS A 160 10.28 -5.98 11.57
C HIS A 160 9.32 -5.99 10.38
N GLY A 161 9.87 -6.00 9.16
CA GLY A 161 9.07 -6.00 7.94
C GLY A 161 8.43 -4.64 7.63
N ALA A 162 7.44 -4.67 6.78
CA ALA A 162 6.63 -3.52 6.41
C ALA A 162 5.15 -3.77 6.69
N THR A 163 4.43 -2.70 6.95
CA THR A 163 2.97 -2.65 6.90
C THR A 163 2.58 -1.56 5.92
N VAL A 164 1.88 -1.92 4.86
CA VAL A 164 1.42 -1.00 3.83
C VAL A 164 -0.10 -1.01 3.80
N THR A 165 -0.70 0.16 4.02
CA THR A 165 -2.15 0.35 3.97
C THR A 165 -2.52 1.23 2.78
N ALA A 166 -3.33 0.71 1.88
CA ALA A 166 -3.92 1.44 0.76
C ALA A 166 -5.36 1.83 1.09
N ILE A 167 -5.70 3.08 0.82
CA ILE A 167 -7.04 3.64 1.00
C ILE A 167 -7.67 3.81 -0.39
N ILE A 168 -8.63 2.95 -0.73
CA ILE A 168 -9.20 2.81 -2.06
C ILE A 168 -10.63 3.41 -2.05
N PRO A 169 -10.85 4.57 -2.68
CA PRO A 169 -12.16 5.20 -2.75
C PRO A 169 -13.08 4.46 -3.73
N ASP A 170 -14.38 4.69 -3.66
CA ASP A 170 -15.38 4.18 -4.61
C ASP A 170 -15.15 4.71 -6.04
N SER A 171 -14.60 5.92 -6.16
CA SER A 171 -14.16 6.51 -7.42
C SER A 171 -12.89 7.33 -7.20
N LEU A 172 -11.94 7.22 -8.12
CA LEU A 172 -10.75 8.07 -8.09
C LEU A 172 -11.12 9.49 -8.52
N PRO A 173 -10.49 10.54 -7.92
CA PRO A 173 -10.67 11.89 -8.43
C PRO A 173 -10.19 11.93 -9.89
N GLY A 174 -11.05 12.45 -10.77
CA GLY A 174 -10.70 12.64 -12.17
C GLY A 174 -9.44 13.49 -12.35
N PRO A 175 -8.77 13.40 -13.49
CA PRO A 175 -7.56 14.14 -13.82
C PRO A 175 -7.76 15.65 -13.83
#